data_aa09b91cf16e12ded1e531b910482ce6
#
_entry.id   aa09b91cf16e12ded1e531b910482ce6
#
_cell.length_a   1.000
_cell.length_b   1.000
_cell.length_c   1.000
_cell.angle_alpha   90.00
_cell.angle_beta   90.00
_cell.angle_gamma   90.00
#
_symmetry.space_group_name_H-M   'P 1'
#
loop_
_entity.id
_entity.type
_entity.pdbx_description
1 polymer ?
#
loop_
_entity_poly.entity_id
_entity_poly.type
_entity_poly.pdbx_seq_one_letter_code
_entity_poly.pdbx_strand_id
1 'polypeptide(L)'
;MDIRHIVVLMLENRSFDCMLGMLYPNSATFDGLKGTESNTWHKPDGSQQDIGVWKDPALTAQTVCIPDPDPGELFTDIAMQIHGLKGGGAPDPGAPAMGGFVDNYLRQPATTPAPDVYSVMHYFTPDQVPVISQLARAFGVSDRWHASAPCQTWPNRFFVHTGTANGYVNNSPTHFPYQMETVFNRLAEAGQSWRVYFHDIPQSATLARLWGDVLTHFRDFDSDFAHDAAAGNLPAYSFIEPRYFTDTLLNKIPNDEHPPHNVAYGEELIAEVYNAVRGGPGWKNTLLVITYDEHGGCYDHVVPPPAAPPNSRTPDGFEFGYFGVRVPAVIVSPHIRPGSVVRPAGPTPFDHTSIIATLRQLFGFTPLTARDAAAPDLLGVLDAQITNDGPVSVLAPAIPPAPELVARAAAKPPNSLQKSLSTAAVQLPTAGANIGAHIQRLSSVPDVVPSHANVGDAAADIAAHMRAFLGRP
;
A
#
# COMPACT_ATOMS: atom_id res chain seq x y z
N MET A 1 18.77 -17.27 14.52
CA MET A 1 17.98 -16.87 13.33
C MET A 1 18.88 -16.01 12.45
N ASP A 2 18.95 -16.29 11.16
CA ASP A 2 19.85 -15.62 10.21
C ASP A 2 18.99 -15.06 9.04
N ILE A 3 18.32 -13.93 9.27
CA ILE A 3 17.56 -13.22 8.23
C ILE A 3 18.54 -12.31 7.50
N ARG A 4 18.61 -12.45 6.18
CA ARG A 4 19.52 -11.71 5.28
C ARG A 4 18.78 -10.90 4.23
N HIS A 5 17.55 -11.29 3.92
CA HIS A 5 16.74 -10.67 2.89
C HIS A 5 15.38 -10.25 3.48
N ILE A 6 15.07 -8.99 3.37
CA ILE A 6 13.74 -8.45 3.63
C ILE A 6 13.13 -8.12 2.26
N VAL A 7 12.02 -8.74 1.94
CA VAL A 7 11.23 -8.45 0.74
C VAL A 7 9.91 -7.85 1.17
N VAL A 8 9.56 -6.70 0.63
CA VAL A 8 8.28 -6.03 0.92
C VAL A 8 7.51 -5.86 -0.38
N LEU A 9 6.30 -6.42 -0.42
CA LEU A 9 5.29 -6.10 -1.42
C LEU A 9 4.28 -5.18 -0.76
N MET A 10 4.10 -3.97 -1.30
CA MET A 10 3.11 -3.02 -0.82
C MET A 10 2.07 -2.76 -1.91
N LEU A 11 0.86 -3.24 -1.66
CA LEU A 11 -0.32 -3.05 -2.50
C LEU A 11 -1.06 -1.77 -2.10
N GLU A 12 -2.22 -1.52 -2.71
CA GLU A 12 -2.97 -0.25 -2.60
C GLU A 12 -4.35 -0.44 -1.96
N ASN A 13 -4.64 0.46 -1.05
CA ASN A 13 -5.93 0.98 -0.68
C ASN A 13 -7.00 -0.05 -0.28
N ARG A 14 -6.66 -0.96 0.67
CA ARG A 14 -7.63 -1.89 1.27
C ARG A 14 -7.47 -1.96 2.79
N SER A 15 -8.60 -1.96 3.51
CA SER A 15 -8.57 -2.17 4.95
C SER A 15 -8.34 -3.64 5.32
N PHE A 16 -7.90 -3.86 6.55
CA PHE A 16 -7.77 -5.22 7.09
C PHE A 16 -9.10 -5.97 7.08
N ASP A 17 -10.18 -5.34 7.52
CA ASP A 17 -11.49 -5.99 7.54
C ASP A 17 -12.01 -6.31 6.14
N CYS A 18 -11.75 -5.46 5.17
CA CYS A 18 -12.13 -5.70 3.77
C CYS A 18 -11.49 -6.98 3.21
N MET A 19 -10.22 -7.23 3.47
CA MET A 19 -9.46 -8.33 2.86
C MET A 19 -9.32 -9.55 3.77
N LEU A 20 -9.06 -9.36 5.07
CA LEU A 20 -8.69 -10.43 6.00
C LEU A 20 -9.56 -10.48 7.26
N GLY A 21 -10.56 -9.60 7.41
CA GLY A 21 -11.42 -9.55 8.60
C GLY A 21 -12.18 -10.84 8.88
N MET A 22 -12.42 -11.66 7.87
CA MET A 22 -13.09 -12.98 7.97
C MET A 22 -12.13 -14.16 7.82
N LEU A 23 -10.81 -13.94 7.95
CA LEU A 23 -9.81 -15.03 7.83
C LEU A 23 -10.00 -16.11 8.88
N TYR A 24 -10.25 -15.70 10.12
CA TYR A 24 -10.58 -16.57 11.26
C TYR A 24 -11.82 -16.02 11.97
N PRO A 25 -12.51 -16.84 12.78
CA PRO A 25 -13.54 -16.35 13.69
C PRO A 25 -12.98 -15.29 14.65
N ASN A 26 -13.71 -14.20 14.84
CA ASN A 26 -13.35 -13.18 15.81
C ASN A 26 -13.19 -13.80 17.22
N SER A 27 -12.14 -13.44 17.93
CA SER A 27 -11.79 -13.99 19.24
C SER A 27 -10.78 -13.10 19.97
N ALA A 28 -10.41 -13.43 21.19
CA ALA A 28 -9.35 -12.74 21.92
C ALA A 28 -7.97 -12.84 21.20
N THR A 29 -7.78 -13.82 20.34
CA THR A 29 -6.55 -14.05 19.61
C THR A 29 -6.56 -13.55 18.16
N PHE A 30 -7.72 -13.15 17.65
CA PHE A 30 -7.88 -12.59 16.30
C PHE A 30 -9.03 -11.57 16.30
N ASP A 31 -8.68 -10.31 16.04
CA ASP A 31 -9.58 -9.17 16.04
C ASP A 31 -10.09 -8.88 14.61
N GLY A 32 -10.92 -9.79 14.11
CA GLY A 32 -11.57 -9.68 12.81
C GLY A 32 -13.04 -9.31 12.92
N LEU A 33 -13.77 -9.40 11.81
CA LEU A 33 -15.20 -9.14 11.76
C LEU A 33 -16.00 -10.25 12.48
N LYS A 34 -17.10 -9.83 13.13
CA LYS A 34 -18.14 -10.73 13.69
C LYS A 34 -19.25 -10.99 12.67
N GLY A 35 -19.34 -10.13 11.63
CA GLY A 35 -20.41 -10.14 10.64
C GLY A 35 -21.68 -9.40 11.09
N THR A 36 -21.60 -8.65 12.19
CA THR A 36 -22.71 -7.86 12.75
C THR A 36 -22.37 -6.37 12.82
N GLU A 37 -21.19 -5.97 12.40
CA GLU A 37 -20.76 -4.59 12.33
C GLU A 37 -21.63 -3.80 11.36
N SER A 38 -21.90 -2.55 11.69
CA SER A 38 -22.68 -1.64 10.86
C SER A 38 -22.16 -0.22 10.92
N ASN A 39 -22.51 0.57 9.91
CA ASN A 39 -22.23 1.99 9.82
C ASN A 39 -23.52 2.73 9.54
N THR A 40 -23.82 3.81 10.26
CA THR A 40 -25.09 4.50 10.13
C THR A 40 -25.04 5.49 8.95
N TRP A 41 -25.95 5.32 8.01
CA TRP A 41 -26.21 6.30 6.97
C TRP A 41 -27.18 7.38 7.44
N HIS A 42 -26.75 8.63 7.43
CA HIS A 42 -27.59 9.78 7.71
C HIS A 42 -28.21 10.31 6.41
N LYS A 43 -29.46 9.94 6.16
CA LYS A 43 -30.16 10.27 4.90
C LYS A 43 -30.47 11.76 4.77
N PRO A 44 -30.61 12.29 3.55
CA PRO A 44 -30.95 13.69 3.30
C PRO A 44 -32.29 14.13 3.90
N ASP A 45 -33.24 13.19 4.12
CA ASP A 45 -34.54 13.47 4.74
C ASP A 45 -34.51 13.52 6.28
N GLY A 46 -33.32 13.36 6.87
CA GLY A 46 -33.11 13.35 8.33
C GLY A 46 -33.32 11.98 8.99
N SER A 47 -33.73 10.96 8.25
CA SER A 47 -33.81 9.60 8.77
C SER A 47 -32.42 8.93 8.79
N GLN A 48 -32.31 7.82 9.54
CA GLN A 48 -31.10 7.04 9.66
C GLN A 48 -31.35 5.58 9.26
N GLN A 49 -30.31 4.94 8.72
CA GLN A 49 -30.33 3.53 8.35
C GLN A 49 -28.98 2.91 8.67
N ASP A 50 -28.97 1.80 9.40
CA ASP A 50 -27.74 1.03 9.62
C ASP A 50 -27.45 0.15 8.40
N ILE A 51 -26.24 0.28 7.89
CA ILE A 51 -25.71 -0.47 6.76
C ILE A 51 -24.72 -1.48 7.34
N GLY A 52 -25.10 -2.75 7.32
CA GLY A 52 -24.26 -3.83 7.85
C GLY A 52 -23.12 -4.20 6.91
N VAL A 53 -22.07 -4.80 7.47
CA VAL A 53 -21.03 -5.47 6.66
C VAL A 53 -21.64 -6.63 5.87
N TRP A 54 -21.15 -6.85 4.67
CA TRP A 54 -21.72 -7.85 3.78
C TRP A 54 -20.68 -8.43 2.83
N LYS A 55 -20.97 -9.59 2.27
CA LYS A 55 -20.20 -10.25 1.21
C LYS A 55 -21.10 -10.60 0.05
N ASP A 56 -20.55 -10.62 -1.14
CA ASP A 56 -21.23 -11.24 -2.27
C ASP A 56 -21.11 -12.78 -2.14
N PRO A 57 -22.19 -13.54 -2.35
CA PRO A 57 -22.14 -15.00 -2.32
C PRO A 57 -21.29 -15.58 -3.47
N ALA A 58 -21.09 -14.84 -4.55
CA ALA A 58 -20.30 -15.26 -5.70
C ALA A 58 -19.31 -14.16 -6.11
N LEU A 59 -18.07 -14.54 -6.44
CA LEU A 59 -17.08 -13.61 -6.97
C LEU A 59 -17.43 -13.32 -8.43
N THR A 60 -18.02 -12.14 -8.69
CA THR A 60 -18.40 -11.68 -10.01
C THR A 60 -17.40 -10.68 -10.57
N ALA A 61 -17.51 -10.33 -11.85
CA ALA A 61 -16.69 -9.27 -12.45
C ALA A 61 -16.91 -7.89 -11.81
N GLN A 62 -18.03 -7.69 -11.09
CA GLN A 62 -18.29 -6.47 -10.32
C GLN A 62 -17.70 -6.59 -8.91
N THR A 63 -17.91 -7.72 -8.25
CA THR A 63 -17.47 -7.94 -6.86
C THR A 63 -15.96 -7.81 -6.71
N VAL A 64 -15.19 -8.30 -7.68
CA VAL A 64 -13.71 -8.20 -7.65
C VAL A 64 -13.20 -6.75 -7.69
N CYS A 65 -14.07 -5.79 -8.02
CA CYS A 65 -13.75 -4.37 -8.16
C CYS A 65 -14.38 -3.49 -7.06
N ILE A 66 -15.11 -4.06 -6.09
CA ILE A 66 -15.75 -3.31 -5.00
C ILE A 66 -14.67 -2.76 -4.04
N PRO A 67 -14.86 -1.50 -3.58
CA PRO A 67 -15.88 -0.51 -3.95
C PRO A 67 -15.65 0.11 -5.34
N ASP A 68 -16.75 0.38 -6.05
CA ASP A 68 -16.79 1.13 -7.32
C ASP A 68 -18.00 2.09 -7.25
N PRO A 69 -17.81 3.40 -7.34
CA PRO A 69 -16.57 4.15 -7.59
C PRO A 69 -15.59 4.13 -6.42
N ASP A 70 -14.39 4.65 -6.69
CA ASP A 70 -13.31 4.86 -5.73
C ASP A 70 -13.78 5.70 -4.52
N PRO A 71 -13.56 5.26 -3.26
CA PRO A 71 -13.96 6.01 -2.07
C PRO A 71 -13.12 7.26 -1.84
N GLY A 72 -13.50 8.06 -0.83
CA GLY A 72 -12.73 9.22 -0.40
C GLY A 72 -11.49 8.83 0.41
N GLU A 73 -10.34 9.39 0.05
CA GLU A 73 -9.03 9.05 0.61
C GLU A 73 -8.25 10.28 1.10
N LEU A 74 -8.79 11.48 0.90
CA LEU A 74 -8.16 12.69 1.45
C LEU A 74 -8.12 12.61 2.99
N PHE A 75 -7.14 13.28 3.58
CA PHE A 75 -7.05 13.37 5.04
C PHE A 75 -8.39 13.74 5.70
N THR A 76 -9.14 14.67 5.09
CA THR A 76 -10.46 15.08 5.58
C THR A 76 -11.51 13.99 5.43
N ASP A 77 -11.43 13.14 4.39
CA ASP A 77 -12.31 12.00 4.20
C ASP A 77 -12.04 10.94 5.26
N ILE A 78 -10.77 10.61 5.46
CA ILE A 78 -10.35 9.62 6.46
C ILE A 78 -10.70 10.10 7.88
N ALA A 79 -10.51 11.39 8.16
CA ALA A 79 -10.93 11.96 9.44
C ALA A 79 -12.45 11.83 9.64
N MET A 80 -13.26 12.03 8.59
CA MET A 80 -14.70 11.82 8.66
C MET A 80 -15.06 10.34 8.85
N GLN A 81 -14.39 9.42 8.18
CA GLN A 81 -14.59 7.97 8.31
C GLN A 81 -14.34 7.52 9.75
N ILE A 82 -13.24 7.97 10.35
CA ILE A 82 -12.84 7.62 11.72
C ILE A 82 -13.71 8.28 12.77
N HIS A 83 -13.99 9.59 12.64
CA HIS A 83 -14.62 10.40 13.70
C HIS A 83 -16.11 10.65 13.48
N GLY A 84 -16.69 10.24 12.34
CA GLY A 84 -18.08 10.49 12.00
C GLY A 84 -18.37 11.96 11.69
N LEU A 85 -19.66 12.31 11.65
CA LEU A 85 -20.16 13.65 11.36
C LEU A 85 -20.61 14.37 12.62
N LYS A 86 -20.13 15.57 12.83
CA LYS A 86 -20.71 16.53 13.76
C LYS A 86 -21.79 17.36 13.05
N GLY A 87 -22.92 17.59 13.67
CA GLY A 87 -24.09 18.27 13.09
C GLY A 87 -23.70 19.42 12.16
N GLY A 88 -23.74 19.18 10.84
CA GLY A 88 -23.27 20.12 9.82
C GLY A 88 -22.16 19.63 8.92
N GLY A 89 -21.62 18.41 9.12
CA GLY A 89 -20.71 17.76 8.18
C GLY A 89 -19.22 17.91 8.46
N ALA A 90 -18.81 18.53 9.55
CA ALA A 90 -17.41 18.49 9.99
C ALA A 90 -17.14 17.19 10.78
N PRO A 91 -15.92 16.59 10.69
CA PRO A 91 -15.53 15.45 11.53
C PRO A 91 -15.75 15.77 13.01
N ASP A 92 -16.37 14.85 13.74
CA ASP A 92 -16.60 14.99 15.19
C ASP A 92 -15.63 14.12 15.99
N PRO A 93 -14.57 14.68 16.59
CA PRO A 93 -13.62 13.90 17.39
C PRO A 93 -14.24 13.28 18.64
N GLY A 94 -15.49 13.64 18.99
CA GLY A 94 -16.25 13.05 20.09
C GLY A 94 -17.32 12.04 19.66
N ALA A 95 -17.49 11.81 18.32
CA ALA A 95 -18.45 10.83 17.81
C ALA A 95 -17.95 9.40 18.02
N PRO A 96 -18.85 8.41 17.93
CA PRO A 96 -18.45 7.01 17.90
C PRO A 96 -17.42 6.82 16.79
N ALA A 97 -16.25 6.37 17.17
CA ALA A 97 -15.20 6.13 16.23
C ALA A 97 -15.58 5.06 15.21
N MET A 98 -15.05 5.20 13.99
CA MET A 98 -15.32 4.32 12.83
C MET A 98 -16.78 4.38 12.34
N GLY A 99 -17.48 5.48 12.56
CA GLY A 99 -18.91 5.64 12.23
C GLY A 99 -19.21 6.37 10.91
N GLY A 100 -18.22 6.90 10.21
CA GLY A 100 -18.45 7.84 9.09
C GLY A 100 -18.18 7.30 7.67
N PHE A 101 -17.91 6.02 7.48
CA PHE A 101 -17.53 5.45 6.18
C PHE A 101 -18.63 5.58 5.12
N VAL A 102 -19.85 5.17 5.44
CA VAL A 102 -20.98 5.24 4.52
C VAL A 102 -21.32 6.69 4.17
N ASP A 103 -21.38 7.56 5.16
CA ASP A 103 -21.67 8.97 4.94
C ASP A 103 -20.59 9.67 4.10
N ASN A 104 -19.33 9.35 4.34
CA ASN A 104 -18.21 9.87 3.55
C ASN A 104 -18.29 9.41 2.10
N TYR A 105 -18.52 8.10 1.88
CA TYR A 105 -18.60 7.53 0.55
C TYR A 105 -19.69 8.17 -0.31
N LEU A 106 -20.88 8.36 0.27
CA LEU A 106 -22.02 8.97 -0.42
C LEU A 106 -21.87 10.48 -0.68
N ARG A 107 -20.90 11.13 -0.07
CA ARG A 107 -20.58 12.55 -0.26
C ARG A 107 -19.49 12.79 -1.30
N GLN A 108 -18.89 11.74 -1.82
CA GLN A 108 -17.88 11.89 -2.88
C GLN A 108 -18.52 12.56 -4.11
N PRO A 109 -17.73 13.29 -4.92
CA PRO A 109 -18.25 13.91 -6.14
C PRO A 109 -19.01 12.91 -7.01
N ALA A 110 -20.06 13.40 -7.66
CA ALA A 110 -20.90 12.57 -8.53
C ALA A 110 -20.05 11.85 -9.59
N THR A 111 -20.15 10.55 -9.61
CA THR A 111 -19.43 9.65 -10.53
C THR A 111 -20.41 8.80 -11.33
N THR A 112 -19.88 8.06 -12.30
CA THR A 112 -20.63 7.03 -13.03
C THR A 112 -19.81 5.74 -12.98
N PRO A 113 -20.29 4.69 -12.30
CA PRO A 113 -21.58 4.59 -11.58
C PRO A 113 -21.69 5.53 -10.36
N ALA A 114 -22.91 5.75 -9.88
CA ALA A 114 -23.13 6.45 -8.62
C ALA A 114 -22.71 5.56 -7.44
N PRO A 115 -22.23 6.12 -6.31
CA PRO A 115 -21.89 5.32 -5.13
C PRO A 115 -23.08 4.51 -4.62
N ASP A 116 -22.85 3.21 -4.38
CA ASP A 116 -23.80 2.34 -3.70
C ASP A 116 -23.50 2.34 -2.20
N VAL A 117 -24.52 2.63 -1.40
CA VAL A 117 -24.43 2.73 0.07
C VAL A 117 -23.78 1.51 0.75
N TYR A 118 -23.84 0.36 0.13
CA TYR A 118 -23.28 -0.88 0.67
C TYR A 118 -21.81 -1.11 0.31
N SER A 119 -21.28 -0.46 -0.73
CA SER A 119 -19.99 -0.80 -1.34
C SER A 119 -18.81 -0.78 -0.36
N VAL A 120 -18.69 0.27 0.46
CA VAL A 120 -17.55 0.41 1.40
C VAL A 120 -17.65 -0.54 2.61
N MET A 121 -18.83 -1.15 2.85
CA MET A 121 -19.07 -2.14 3.90
C MET A 121 -18.85 -3.58 3.41
N HIS A 122 -18.44 -3.77 2.16
CA HIS A 122 -18.13 -5.07 1.59
C HIS A 122 -16.84 -5.63 2.16
N TYR A 123 -16.82 -6.95 2.44
CA TYR A 123 -15.62 -7.71 2.75
C TYR A 123 -15.47 -8.95 1.86
N PHE A 124 -14.23 -9.31 1.55
CA PHE A 124 -13.90 -10.55 0.86
C PHE A 124 -13.83 -11.73 1.83
N THR A 125 -14.26 -12.90 1.37
CA THR A 125 -14.04 -14.15 2.11
C THR A 125 -12.69 -14.76 1.72
N PRO A 126 -12.13 -15.67 2.56
CA PRO A 126 -10.88 -16.36 2.24
C PRO A 126 -10.88 -17.11 0.91
N ASP A 127 -12.06 -17.53 0.42
CA ASP A 127 -12.18 -18.22 -0.87
C ASP A 127 -12.22 -17.22 -2.05
N GLN A 128 -12.50 -15.96 -1.79
CA GLN A 128 -12.53 -14.88 -2.80
C GLN A 128 -11.17 -14.20 -2.98
N VAL A 129 -10.35 -14.20 -1.93
CA VAL A 129 -8.94 -13.76 -1.93
C VAL A 129 -8.05 -14.90 -1.42
N PRO A 130 -7.95 -15.99 -2.22
CA PRO A 130 -7.40 -17.26 -1.74
C PRO A 130 -5.89 -17.22 -1.51
N VAL A 131 -5.13 -16.41 -2.25
CA VAL A 131 -3.67 -16.42 -2.16
C VAL A 131 -3.22 -15.74 -0.87
N ILE A 132 -3.65 -14.50 -0.62
CA ILE A 132 -3.30 -13.81 0.62
C ILE A 132 -3.82 -14.58 1.85
N SER A 133 -5.02 -15.14 1.75
CA SER A 133 -5.63 -15.95 2.82
C SER A 133 -4.87 -17.26 3.07
N GLN A 134 -4.42 -17.96 2.01
CA GLN A 134 -3.61 -19.17 2.13
C GLN A 134 -2.26 -18.86 2.78
N LEU A 135 -1.59 -17.77 2.37
CA LEU A 135 -0.32 -17.36 2.94
C LEU A 135 -0.47 -16.93 4.41
N ALA A 136 -1.51 -16.19 4.75
CA ALA A 136 -1.82 -15.81 6.12
C ALA A 136 -2.02 -17.03 7.04
N ARG A 137 -2.69 -18.08 6.54
CA ARG A 137 -2.89 -19.35 7.27
C ARG A 137 -1.64 -20.22 7.31
N ALA A 138 -0.85 -20.19 6.23
CA ALA A 138 0.38 -20.99 6.16
C ALA A 138 1.52 -20.37 6.99
N PHE A 139 1.48 -19.08 7.25
CA PHE A 139 2.50 -18.34 8.00
C PHE A 139 1.85 -17.50 9.10
N GLY A 140 1.92 -16.16 9.00
CA GLY A 140 1.39 -15.26 10.00
C GLY A 140 0.62 -14.09 9.39
N VAL A 141 -0.44 -13.67 10.09
CA VAL A 141 -1.22 -12.48 9.78
C VAL A 141 -1.15 -11.53 10.96
N SER A 142 -1.04 -10.23 10.72
CA SER A 142 -1.18 -9.24 11.78
C SER A 142 -2.55 -8.59 11.70
N ASP A 143 -3.31 -8.67 12.79
CA ASP A 143 -4.54 -7.92 13.01
C ASP A 143 -4.29 -6.59 13.74
N ARG A 144 -3.01 -6.21 13.88
CA ARG A 144 -2.56 -4.96 14.49
C ARG A 144 -1.49 -4.26 13.63
N TRP A 145 -1.71 -4.25 12.33
CA TRP A 145 -0.93 -3.43 11.42
C TRP A 145 -1.78 -2.26 10.94
N HIS A 146 -1.31 -1.05 11.17
CA HIS A 146 -1.99 0.18 10.78
C HIS A 146 -1.24 0.90 9.65
N ALA A 147 -1.97 1.61 8.79
CA ALA A 147 -1.37 2.67 8.00
C ALA A 147 -0.65 3.64 8.95
N SER A 148 0.48 4.18 8.54
CA SER A 148 1.31 5.01 9.43
C SER A 148 0.63 6.32 9.84
N ALA A 149 -0.31 6.80 9.01
CA ALA A 149 -1.09 7.99 9.30
C ALA A 149 -2.46 7.92 8.57
N PRO A 150 -3.48 8.67 9.02
CA PRO A 150 -4.77 8.78 8.34
C PRO A 150 -4.65 9.68 7.09
N CYS A 151 -3.86 9.25 6.15
CA CYS A 151 -3.42 9.99 4.97
C CYS A 151 -3.52 9.13 3.72
N GLN A 152 -3.42 9.77 2.56
CA GLN A 152 -3.37 9.10 1.26
C GLN A 152 -2.10 8.26 1.06
N THR A 153 -2.03 7.61 -0.10
CA THR A 153 -0.98 6.72 -0.59
C THR A 153 0.44 7.25 -0.41
N TRP A 154 0.78 8.43 -0.99
CA TRP A 154 2.17 8.93 -0.93
C TRP A 154 2.66 9.18 0.49
N PRO A 155 1.93 9.89 1.37
CA PRO A 155 2.32 10.02 2.76
C PRO A 155 2.60 8.67 3.45
N ASN A 156 1.75 7.67 3.27
CA ASN A 156 1.93 6.36 3.89
C ASN A 156 3.12 5.59 3.28
N ARG A 157 3.33 5.66 1.97
CA ARG A 157 4.53 5.10 1.33
C ARG A 157 5.81 5.85 1.71
N PHE A 158 5.74 7.15 2.00
CA PHE A 158 6.89 7.85 2.55
C PHE A 158 7.26 7.33 3.95
N PHE A 159 6.29 6.98 4.78
CA PHE A 159 6.61 6.38 6.08
C PHE A 159 7.43 5.10 5.96
N VAL A 160 7.14 4.21 5.00
CA VAL A 160 7.94 2.98 4.81
C VAL A 160 9.35 3.29 4.31
N HIS A 161 9.54 4.40 3.60
CA HIS A 161 10.85 4.74 3.02
C HIS A 161 11.66 5.70 3.88
N THR A 162 11.01 6.58 4.63
CA THR A 162 11.69 7.73 5.27
C THR A 162 11.32 7.93 6.75
N GLY A 163 10.38 7.14 7.27
CA GLY A 163 9.85 7.30 8.63
C GLY A 163 8.98 8.56 8.82
N THR A 164 8.69 9.31 7.76
CA THR A 164 7.90 10.56 7.82
C THR A 164 7.24 10.89 6.48
N ALA A 165 6.04 11.45 6.51
CA ALA A 165 5.42 12.07 5.35
C ALA A 165 5.88 13.53 5.12
N ASN A 166 6.95 13.99 5.79
CA ASN A 166 7.43 15.36 5.76
C ASN A 166 6.36 16.41 6.16
N GLY A 167 5.34 15.97 6.90
CA GLY A 167 4.23 16.81 7.36
C GLY A 167 3.08 16.95 6.35
N TYR A 168 3.16 16.30 5.20
CA TYR A 168 2.10 16.31 4.18
C TYR A 168 1.12 15.17 4.39
N VAL A 169 -0.16 15.42 4.11
CA VAL A 169 -1.24 14.47 4.37
C VAL A 169 -1.91 13.91 3.12
N ASN A 170 -1.67 14.51 1.96
CA ASN A 170 -2.27 14.11 0.68
C ASN A 170 -1.22 13.89 -0.41
N ASN A 171 -1.60 13.19 -1.49
CA ASN A 171 -0.81 13.04 -2.70
C ASN A 171 -0.70 14.38 -3.41
N SER A 172 0.34 15.15 -3.13
CA SER A 172 0.49 16.48 -3.72
C SER A 172 1.74 16.59 -4.57
N PRO A 173 1.60 16.65 -5.90
CA PRO A 173 2.73 16.89 -6.79
C PRO A 173 3.35 18.28 -6.64
N THR A 174 2.65 19.24 -5.99
CA THR A 174 3.18 20.61 -5.77
C THR A 174 4.34 20.67 -4.77
N HIS A 175 4.56 19.60 -4.02
CA HIS A 175 5.68 19.45 -3.08
C HIS A 175 6.85 18.65 -3.66
N PHE A 176 6.72 18.22 -4.89
CA PHE A 176 7.76 17.48 -5.60
C PHE A 176 8.95 18.40 -5.97
N PRO A 177 10.21 17.94 -5.90
CA PRO A 177 10.62 16.61 -5.46
C PRO A 177 10.78 16.52 -3.94
N TYR A 178 10.45 15.37 -3.40
CA TYR A 178 10.64 15.10 -1.97
C TYR A 178 12.11 14.77 -1.67
N GLN A 179 12.67 15.37 -0.63
CA GLN A 179 14.11 15.29 -0.35
C GLN A 179 14.44 14.66 1.02
N MET A 180 13.47 13.92 1.61
CA MET A 180 13.70 13.23 2.88
C MET A 180 14.81 12.19 2.73
N GLU A 181 15.55 11.98 3.80
CA GLU A 181 16.48 10.87 3.91
C GLU A 181 15.71 9.55 3.92
N THR A 182 16.24 8.53 3.24
CA THR A 182 15.54 7.28 3.06
C THR A 182 16.24 6.11 3.76
N VAL A 183 15.48 5.05 4.02
CA VAL A 183 16.03 3.78 4.49
C VAL A 183 17.04 3.20 3.49
N PHE A 184 16.89 3.46 2.20
CA PHE A 184 17.84 3.03 1.16
C PHE A 184 19.19 3.72 1.31
N ASN A 185 19.21 5.03 1.65
CA ASN A 185 20.45 5.75 1.95
C ASN A 185 21.14 5.14 3.18
N ARG A 186 20.37 4.84 4.26
CA ARG A 186 20.93 4.20 5.47
C ARG A 186 21.49 2.80 5.20
N LEU A 187 20.80 2.02 4.35
CA LEU A 187 21.31 0.70 3.94
C LEU A 187 22.62 0.83 3.15
N ALA A 188 22.69 1.74 2.20
CA ALA A 188 23.91 2.00 1.43
C ALA A 188 25.07 2.44 2.34
N GLU A 189 24.84 3.33 3.31
CA GLU A 189 25.82 3.75 4.33
C GLU A 189 26.28 2.57 5.19
N ALA A 190 25.38 1.63 5.50
CA ALA A 190 25.68 0.40 6.23
C ALA A 190 26.32 -0.70 5.35
N GLY A 191 26.61 -0.42 4.09
CA GLY A 191 27.17 -1.40 3.13
C GLY A 191 26.19 -2.50 2.72
N GLN A 192 24.89 -2.28 2.87
CA GLN A 192 23.85 -3.24 2.54
C GLN A 192 23.26 -2.97 1.16
N SER A 193 22.98 -4.06 0.44
CA SER A 193 22.39 -3.97 -0.90
C SER A 193 20.88 -3.75 -0.83
N TRP A 194 20.35 -3.02 -1.79
CA TRP A 194 18.92 -2.81 -1.92
C TRP A 194 18.48 -2.69 -3.37
N ARG A 195 17.21 -2.94 -3.66
CA ARG A 195 16.56 -2.74 -4.96
C ARG A 195 15.11 -2.36 -4.80
N VAL A 196 14.60 -1.55 -5.73
CA VAL A 196 13.18 -1.34 -5.96
C VAL A 196 12.83 -2.07 -7.25
N TYR A 197 11.90 -3.02 -7.17
CA TYR A 197 11.32 -3.71 -8.32
C TYR A 197 9.95 -3.10 -8.61
N PHE A 198 9.68 -2.76 -9.84
CA PHE A 198 8.46 -2.06 -10.21
C PHE A 198 7.99 -2.45 -11.62
N HIS A 199 6.70 -2.20 -11.93
CA HIS A 199 6.13 -2.52 -13.23
C HIS A 199 6.10 -1.34 -14.19
N ASP A 200 5.51 -0.21 -13.77
CA ASP A 200 5.34 0.97 -14.62
C ASP A 200 6.05 2.20 -14.04
N ILE A 201 5.58 2.80 -12.98
CA ILE A 201 6.22 3.91 -12.29
C ILE A 201 6.32 3.64 -10.80
N PRO A 202 7.52 3.58 -10.19
CA PRO A 202 7.63 3.43 -8.76
C PRO A 202 7.36 4.76 -8.05
N GLN A 203 6.51 4.73 -7.02
CA GLN A 203 6.24 5.91 -6.20
C GLN A 203 7.49 6.39 -5.46
N SER A 204 8.42 5.48 -5.14
CA SER A 204 9.73 5.81 -4.59
C SER A 204 10.58 6.71 -5.51
N ALA A 205 10.29 6.79 -6.83
CA ALA A 205 10.93 7.76 -7.72
C ALA A 205 10.60 9.21 -7.38
N THR A 206 9.55 9.47 -6.58
CA THR A 206 9.26 10.82 -6.07
C THR A 206 10.29 11.31 -5.05
N LEU A 207 11.13 10.42 -4.52
CA LEU A 207 12.18 10.71 -3.53
C LEU A 207 13.49 11.07 -4.23
N ALA A 208 13.78 12.36 -4.34
CA ALA A 208 14.94 12.85 -5.10
C ALA A 208 16.30 12.36 -4.61
N ARG A 209 16.41 11.92 -3.35
CA ARG A 209 17.64 11.32 -2.83
C ARG A 209 17.99 9.98 -3.47
N LEU A 210 17.06 9.35 -4.18
CA LEU A 210 17.28 8.10 -4.90
C LEU A 210 17.65 8.30 -6.38
N TRP A 211 17.54 9.51 -6.91
CA TRP A 211 17.76 9.77 -8.34
C TRP A 211 19.18 9.45 -8.84
N GLY A 212 20.17 9.54 -7.94
CA GLY A 212 21.54 9.15 -8.26
C GLY A 212 21.75 7.64 -8.43
N ASP A 213 20.83 6.85 -7.89
CA ASP A 213 20.97 5.39 -7.75
C ASP A 213 20.05 4.60 -8.73
N VAL A 214 19.20 5.31 -9.49
CA VAL A 214 18.14 4.68 -10.30
C VAL A 214 18.67 3.68 -11.31
N LEU A 215 19.79 3.95 -11.97
CA LEU A 215 20.34 3.07 -13.00
C LEU A 215 20.81 1.72 -12.47
N THR A 216 21.14 1.65 -11.18
CA THR A 216 21.71 0.47 -10.53
C THR A 216 20.73 -0.25 -9.62
N HIS A 217 19.76 0.45 -9.06
CA HIS A 217 18.89 -0.08 -8.00
C HIS A 217 17.43 -0.23 -8.40
N PHE A 218 16.97 0.46 -9.46
CA PHE A 218 15.60 0.33 -9.94
C PHE A 218 15.55 -0.71 -11.03
N ARG A 219 14.74 -1.74 -10.83
CA ARG A 219 14.66 -2.94 -11.68
C ARG A 219 13.24 -3.19 -12.13
N ASP A 220 13.08 -3.64 -13.35
CA ASP A 220 11.80 -4.08 -13.86
C ASP A 220 11.38 -5.38 -13.16
N PHE A 221 10.14 -5.43 -12.66
CA PHE A 221 9.65 -6.57 -11.91
C PHE A 221 9.50 -7.81 -12.79
N ASP A 222 8.88 -7.65 -13.97
CA ASP A 222 8.54 -8.76 -14.85
C ASP A 222 9.81 -9.50 -15.37
N SER A 223 10.91 -8.77 -15.59
CA SER A 223 12.17 -9.37 -16.10
C SER A 223 13.16 -9.77 -15.02
N ASP A 224 13.25 -9.00 -13.92
CA ASP A 224 14.41 -9.08 -13.03
C ASP A 224 14.12 -9.80 -11.70
N PHE A 225 12.91 -9.62 -11.11
CA PHE A 225 12.65 -10.09 -9.75
C PHE A 225 12.77 -11.61 -9.61
N ALA A 226 12.03 -12.36 -10.44
CA ALA A 226 12.05 -13.82 -10.39
C ALA A 226 13.43 -14.39 -10.76
N HIS A 227 14.15 -13.74 -11.69
CA HIS A 227 15.52 -14.10 -12.04
C HIS A 227 16.49 -13.91 -10.86
N ASP A 228 16.43 -12.75 -10.19
CA ASP A 228 17.28 -12.45 -9.03
C ASP A 228 16.98 -13.42 -7.88
N ALA A 229 15.71 -13.72 -7.62
CA ALA A 229 15.31 -14.67 -6.60
C ALA A 229 15.85 -16.09 -6.89
N ALA A 230 15.68 -16.58 -8.12
CA ALA A 230 16.15 -17.91 -8.53
C ALA A 230 17.68 -18.04 -8.53
N ALA A 231 18.39 -16.97 -8.89
CA ALA A 231 19.85 -16.91 -8.89
C ALA A 231 20.47 -16.72 -7.49
N GLY A 232 19.65 -16.46 -6.45
CA GLY A 232 20.15 -16.13 -5.11
C GLY A 232 20.74 -14.73 -5.00
N ASN A 233 20.32 -13.81 -5.87
CA ASN A 233 20.80 -12.43 -5.98
C ASN A 233 19.84 -11.39 -5.36
N LEU A 234 18.84 -11.83 -4.59
CA LEU A 234 18.01 -10.88 -3.85
C LEU A 234 18.90 -10.04 -2.93
N PRO A 235 18.72 -8.70 -2.92
CA PRO A 235 19.49 -7.84 -2.03
C PRO A 235 19.05 -8.01 -0.56
N ALA A 236 19.75 -7.34 0.35
CA ALA A 236 19.35 -7.29 1.75
C ALA A 236 17.97 -6.66 1.94
N TYR A 237 17.59 -5.70 1.08
CA TYR A 237 16.26 -5.11 1.06
C TYR A 237 15.71 -5.02 -0.36
N SER A 238 14.57 -5.65 -0.61
CA SER A 238 13.80 -5.57 -1.85
C SER A 238 12.45 -4.91 -1.56
N PHE A 239 12.12 -3.83 -2.27
CA PHE A 239 10.80 -3.23 -2.24
C PHE A 239 10.12 -3.42 -3.58
N ILE A 240 8.88 -3.90 -3.59
CA ILE A 240 8.13 -4.23 -4.80
C ILE A 240 6.92 -3.30 -4.90
N GLU A 241 6.82 -2.61 -6.03
CA GLU A 241 5.72 -1.72 -6.37
C GLU A 241 4.87 -2.32 -7.50
N PRO A 242 3.53 -2.35 -7.35
CA PRO A 242 2.63 -2.95 -8.31
C PRO A 242 2.48 -2.11 -9.58
N ARG A 243 1.66 -2.59 -10.53
CA ARG A 243 1.26 -1.87 -11.74
C ARG A 243 0.06 -0.99 -11.43
N TYR A 244 0.20 0.30 -11.69
CA TYR A 244 -0.84 1.31 -11.45
C TYR A 244 -1.64 1.66 -12.71
N PHE A 245 -1.10 1.39 -13.90
CA PHE A 245 -1.69 1.75 -15.17
C PHE A 245 -1.97 0.53 -16.04
N THR A 246 -2.96 0.69 -16.93
CA THR A 246 -3.27 -0.31 -17.95
C THR A 246 -2.21 -0.25 -19.05
N ASP A 247 -1.57 -1.37 -19.33
CA ASP A 247 -0.65 -1.54 -20.46
C ASP A 247 -1.36 -2.28 -21.60
N THR A 248 -1.70 -1.54 -22.65
CA THR A 248 -2.39 -2.10 -23.83
C THR A 248 -1.46 -2.90 -24.72
N LEU A 249 -0.13 -2.68 -24.67
CA LEU A 249 0.85 -3.40 -25.47
C LEU A 249 1.10 -4.79 -24.90
N LEU A 250 1.18 -4.90 -23.58
CA LEU A 250 1.39 -6.16 -22.87
C LEU A 250 0.07 -6.87 -22.51
N ASN A 251 -1.07 -6.30 -22.84
CA ASN A 251 -2.40 -6.79 -22.44
C ASN A 251 -2.50 -6.98 -20.92
N LYS A 252 -2.05 -5.99 -20.15
CA LYS A 252 -2.05 -5.99 -18.68
C LYS A 252 -2.94 -4.88 -18.14
N ILE A 253 -3.58 -5.13 -17.03
CA ILE A 253 -4.32 -4.13 -16.24
C ILE A 253 -3.66 -3.94 -14.88
N PRO A 254 -4.03 -2.92 -14.09
CA PRO A 254 -3.49 -2.72 -12.75
C PRO A 254 -3.57 -3.97 -11.88
N ASN A 255 -2.53 -4.22 -11.08
CA ASN A 255 -2.44 -5.32 -10.12
C ASN A 255 -2.14 -4.82 -8.70
N ASP A 256 -2.45 -3.56 -8.44
CA ASP A 256 -2.24 -2.84 -7.20
C ASP A 256 -3.36 -3.05 -6.16
N GLU A 257 -4.55 -3.51 -6.60
CA GLU A 257 -5.79 -3.67 -5.82
C GLU A 257 -6.50 -2.36 -5.42
N HIS A 258 -5.97 -1.20 -5.80
CA HIS A 258 -6.64 0.08 -5.56
C HIS A 258 -8.10 0.07 -6.08
N PRO A 259 -9.11 0.43 -5.29
CA PRO A 259 -10.48 0.51 -5.80
C PRO A 259 -10.60 1.47 -7.01
N PRO A 260 -11.32 1.14 -8.06
CA PRO A 260 -12.03 -0.12 -8.30
C PRO A 260 -11.22 -1.12 -9.15
N HIS A 261 -9.93 -1.30 -8.92
CA HIS A 261 -9.15 -2.32 -9.62
C HIS A 261 -9.50 -3.72 -9.11
N ASN A 262 -9.34 -4.70 -10.00
CA ASN A 262 -9.71 -6.08 -9.72
C ASN A 262 -8.68 -6.76 -8.80
N VAL A 263 -9.10 -7.14 -7.59
CA VAL A 263 -8.24 -7.80 -6.58
C VAL A 263 -7.62 -9.12 -7.06
N ALA A 264 -8.21 -9.81 -8.05
CA ALA A 264 -7.66 -11.06 -8.55
C ALA A 264 -6.26 -10.90 -9.19
N TYR A 265 -5.95 -9.71 -9.72
CA TYR A 265 -4.62 -9.44 -10.29
C TYR A 265 -3.59 -9.08 -9.21
N GLY A 266 -4.01 -8.51 -8.08
CA GLY A 266 -3.15 -8.38 -6.91
C GLY A 266 -2.84 -9.74 -6.29
N GLU A 267 -3.84 -10.63 -6.20
CA GLU A 267 -3.66 -12.02 -5.81
C GLU A 267 -2.63 -12.75 -6.70
N GLU A 268 -2.66 -12.49 -8.03
CA GLU A 268 -1.64 -13.01 -8.97
C GLU A 268 -0.25 -12.48 -8.62
N LEU A 269 -0.11 -11.16 -8.39
CA LEU A 269 1.16 -10.55 -8.00
C LEU A 269 1.68 -11.10 -6.67
N ILE A 270 0.82 -11.28 -5.67
CA ILE A 270 1.19 -11.91 -4.40
C ILE A 270 1.72 -13.33 -4.64
N ALA A 271 1.06 -14.12 -5.51
CA ALA A 271 1.49 -15.47 -5.84
C ALA A 271 2.85 -15.48 -6.56
N GLU A 272 3.06 -14.59 -7.52
CA GLU A 272 4.33 -14.44 -8.25
C GLU A 272 5.48 -14.11 -7.30
N VAL A 273 5.30 -13.13 -6.41
CA VAL A 273 6.30 -12.73 -5.42
C VAL A 273 6.62 -13.87 -4.46
N TYR A 274 5.58 -14.51 -3.88
CA TYR A 274 5.79 -15.63 -2.97
C TYR A 274 6.51 -16.79 -3.65
N ASN A 275 6.05 -17.21 -4.83
CA ASN A 275 6.60 -18.35 -5.54
C ASN A 275 8.07 -18.12 -5.94
N ALA A 276 8.43 -16.90 -6.36
CA ALA A 276 9.81 -16.53 -6.67
C ALA A 276 10.71 -16.62 -5.42
N VAL A 277 10.29 -16.01 -4.31
CA VAL A 277 11.02 -16.02 -3.05
C VAL A 277 11.13 -17.44 -2.49
N ARG A 278 10.02 -18.19 -2.47
CA ARG A 278 9.95 -19.56 -1.95
C ARG A 278 10.82 -20.55 -2.75
N GLY A 279 10.86 -20.37 -4.07
CA GLY A 279 11.66 -21.19 -4.98
C GLY A 279 13.15 -20.86 -4.98
N GLY A 280 13.54 -19.70 -4.48
CA GLY A 280 14.94 -19.24 -4.48
C GLY A 280 15.79 -19.87 -3.37
N PRO A 281 17.13 -19.93 -3.55
CA PRO A 281 18.04 -20.49 -2.56
C PRO A 281 18.10 -19.65 -1.26
N GLY A 282 17.69 -18.39 -1.29
CA GLY A 282 17.62 -17.49 -0.15
C GLY A 282 16.44 -17.70 0.79
N TRP A 283 15.49 -18.58 0.46
CA TRP A 283 14.23 -18.77 1.20
C TRP A 283 14.41 -18.87 2.72
N LYS A 284 15.37 -19.69 3.18
CA LYS A 284 15.60 -19.94 4.60
C LYS A 284 16.08 -18.72 5.40
N ASN A 285 16.53 -17.69 4.71
CA ASN A 285 17.08 -16.46 5.28
C ASN A 285 16.22 -15.23 4.90
N THR A 286 15.00 -15.46 4.42
CA THR A 286 14.11 -14.39 3.93
C THR A 286 12.93 -14.15 4.87
N LEU A 287 12.62 -12.87 5.06
CA LEU A 287 11.37 -12.36 5.60
C LEU A 287 10.65 -11.59 4.48
N LEU A 288 9.50 -12.11 4.05
CA LEU A 288 8.61 -11.43 3.11
C LEU A 288 7.45 -10.80 3.89
N VAL A 289 7.20 -9.52 3.65
CA VAL A 289 6.07 -8.76 4.19
C VAL A 289 5.17 -8.38 3.01
N ILE A 290 3.91 -8.78 3.08
CA ILE A 290 2.87 -8.37 2.13
C ILE A 290 1.93 -7.47 2.90
N THR A 291 1.82 -6.21 2.50
CA THR A 291 1.00 -5.20 3.17
C THR A 291 0.42 -4.21 2.17
N TYR A 292 -0.41 -3.31 2.67
CA TYR A 292 -1.05 -2.24 1.90
C TYR A 292 -0.66 -0.90 2.50
N ASP A 293 -0.69 0.14 1.71
CA ASP A 293 -0.26 1.48 2.12
C ASP A 293 -1.28 2.17 3.03
N GLU A 294 -2.57 2.13 2.64
CA GLU A 294 -3.68 2.68 3.43
C GLU A 294 -4.99 1.94 3.11
N HIS A 295 -6.10 2.29 3.77
CA HIS A 295 -7.34 1.49 3.76
C HIS A 295 -8.29 1.77 2.58
N GLY A 296 -8.03 2.82 1.76
CA GLY A 296 -8.82 3.14 0.58
C GLY A 296 -10.29 3.46 0.86
N GLY A 297 -10.61 4.05 2.01
CA GLY A 297 -11.98 4.30 2.41
C GLY A 297 -12.84 3.05 2.66
N CYS A 298 -12.25 1.83 2.58
CA CYS A 298 -12.90 0.58 2.94
C CYS A 298 -13.07 0.49 4.47
N TYR A 299 -14.22 -0.02 4.92
CA TYR A 299 -14.55 -0.12 6.34
C TYR A 299 -13.56 -0.98 7.12
N ASP A 300 -13.24 -0.52 8.32
CA ASP A 300 -12.58 -1.28 9.38
C ASP A 300 -13.21 -0.89 10.72
N HIS A 301 -13.37 -1.87 11.63
CA HIS A 301 -14.04 -1.62 12.89
C HIS A 301 -13.12 -1.12 14.02
N VAL A 302 -11.78 -1.20 13.82
CA VAL A 302 -10.82 -0.87 14.89
C VAL A 302 -10.38 0.58 14.81
N VAL A 303 -10.54 1.27 15.93
CA VAL A 303 -10.11 2.66 16.10
C VAL A 303 -8.59 2.77 16.02
N PRO A 304 -8.04 3.64 15.18
CA PRO A 304 -6.60 3.89 15.15
C PRO A 304 -6.08 4.40 16.50
N PRO A 305 -5.01 3.77 17.05
CA PRO A 305 -4.45 4.17 18.33
C PRO A 305 -3.52 5.41 18.18
N PRO A 306 -3.13 6.02 19.33
CA PRO A 306 -2.13 7.09 19.35
C PRO A 306 -0.79 6.63 18.79
N ALA A 307 -0.07 7.57 18.16
CA ALA A 307 1.22 7.34 17.53
C ALA A 307 2.26 8.39 17.94
N ALA A 308 3.54 8.03 17.92
CA ALA A 308 4.63 8.99 18.08
C ALA A 308 4.73 9.87 16.83
N PRO A 309 4.66 11.22 16.93
CA PRO A 309 4.95 12.09 15.79
C PRO A 309 6.35 11.85 15.25
N PRO A 310 6.56 11.84 13.91
CA PRO A 310 7.89 11.59 13.33
C PRO A 310 8.87 12.74 13.62
N ASN A 311 8.37 13.97 13.62
CA ASN A 311 9.09 15.21 13.88
C ASN A 311 8.08 16.35 14.13
N SER A 312 8.54 17.59 14.25
CA SER A 312 7.70 18.78 14.48
C SER A 312 7.21 19.46 13.20
N ARG A 313 7.44 18.89 12.02
CA ARG A 313 7.05 19.49 10.75
C ARG A 313 5.58 19.17 10.44
N THR A 314 4.77 20.22 10.32
CA THR A 314 3.31 20.10 10.12
C THR A 314 2.78 21.17 9.15
N PRO A 315 3.28 21.24 7.89
CA PRO A 315 2.81 22.24 6.93
C PRO A 315 1.30 22.17 6.66
N ASP A 316 0.70 20.97 6.73
CA ASP A 316 -0.72 20.76 6.53
C ASP A 316 -1.53 20.75 7.85
N GLY A 317 -0.90 21.12 8.97
CA GLY A 317 -1.56 21.32 10.27
C GLY A 317 -1.85 20.02 11.05
N PHE A 318 -1.43 18.86 10.57
CA PHE A 318 -1.58 17.57 11.28
C PHE A 318 -0.27 17.17 11.98
N GLU A 319 -0.36 16.81 13.25
CA GLU A 319 0.81 16.46 14.10
C GLU A 319 1.23 15.00 14.01
N PHE A 320 0.54 14.16 13.24
CA PHE A 320 0.78 12.72 13.12
C PHE A 320 0.75 11.99 14.47
N GLY A 321 -0.13 12.43 15.36
CA GLY A 321 -0.27 11.93 16.73
C GLY A 321 -1.10 10.64 16.85
N TYR A 322 -1.63 10.10 15.76
CA TYR A 322 -2.31 8.79 15.71
C TYR A 322 -2.08 8.11 14.36
N PHE A 323 -2.24 6.78 14.36
CA PHE A 323 -2.10 5.95 13.17
C PHE A 323 -3.29 6.11 12.22
N GLY A 324 -3.18 5.62 11.01
CA GLY A 324 -4.31 5.40 10.12
C GLY A 324 -5.10 4.13 10.46
N VAL A 325 -6.10 3.86 9.67
CA VAL A 325 -6.92 2.65 9.74
C VAL A 325 -6.05 1.41 9.50
N ARG A 326 -6.48 0.25 10.02
CA ARG A 326 -5.73 -1.01 9.79
C ARG A 326 -5.70 -1.38 8.32
N VAL A 327 -4.57 -1.95 7.93
CA VAL A 327 -4.35 -2.52 6.59
C VAL A 327 -3.96 -3.99 6.70
N PRO A 328 -4.19 -4.81 5.68
CA PRO A 328 -3.73 -6.19 5.68
C PRO A 328 -2.22 -6.27 5.82
N ALA A 329 -1.74 -7.22 6.63
CA ALA A 329 -0.32 -7.54 6.71
C ALA A 329 -0.12 -9.02 6.93
N VAL A 330 0.55 -9.67 5.97
CA VAL A 330 0.91 -11.08 6.02
C VAL A 330 2.43 -11.19 6.11
N ILE A 331 2.90 -11.88 7.14
CA ILE A 331 4.31 -12.03 7.45
C ILE A 331 4.73 -13.45 7.12
N VAL A 332 5.57 -13.56 6.09
CA VAL A 332 5.94 -14.85 5.48
C VAL A 332 7.42 -15.12 5.74
N SER A 333 7.71 -16.18 6.46
CA SER A 333 9.08 -16.65 6.70
C SER A 333 9.05 -18.09 7.18
N PRO A 334 10.09 -18.91 6.88
CA PRO A 334 10.22 -20.23 7.51
C PRO A 334 10.37 -20.16 9.03
N HIS A 335 10.61 -18.98 9.59
CA HIS A 335 10.70 -18.72 11.01
C HIS A 335 9.38 -18.35 11.68
N ILE A 336 8.24 -18.48 10.99
CA ILE A 336 6.90 -18.23 11.54
C ILE A 336 6.12 -19.54 11.56
N ARG A 337 5.47 -19.83 12.69
CA ARG A 337 4.58 -21.00 12.82
C ARG A 337 3.31 -20.82 11.99
N PRO A 338 2.82 -21.87 11.36
CA PRO A 338 1.55 -21.80 10.63
C PRO A 338 0.41 -21.30 11.50
N GLY A 339 -0.45 -20.44 10.93
CA GLY A 339 -1.64 -19.93 11.60
C GLY A 339 -1.36 -18.94 12.72
N SER A 340 -0.17 -18.34 12.76
CA SER A 340 0.15 -17.33 13.77
C SER A 340 -0.63 -16.03 13.55
N VAL A 341 -1.23 -15.50 14.63
CA VAL A 341 -1.68 -14.11 14.67
C VAL A 341 -0.55 -13.29 15.31
N VAL A 342 0.08 -12.48 14.48
CA VAL A 342 1.33 -11.78 14.79
C VAL A 342 1.01 -10.42 15.38
N ARG A 343 1.43 -10.17 16.62
CA ARG A 343 1.22 -8.90 17.32
C ARG A 343 2.51 -8.43 17.96
N PRO A 344 2.76 -7.12 18.06
CA PRO A 344 3.91 -6.61 18.82
C PRO A 344 3.75 -6.94 20.31
N ALA A 345 4.87 -7.07 21.00
CA ALA A 345 4.86 -7.35 22.45
C ALA A 345 4.32 -6.18 23.30
N GLY A 346 4.40 -4.96 22.79
CA GLY A 346 3.96 -3.73 23.45
C GLY A 346 2.59 -3.22 22.97
N PRO A 347 2.15 -2.07 23.49
CA PRO A 347 0.89 -1.44 23.12
C PRO A 347 0.93 -0.76 21.74
N THR A 348 2.12 -0.37 21.24
CA THR A 348 2.28 0.23 19.92
C THR A 348 2.05 -0.81 18.84
N PRO A 349 1.13 -0.61 17.88
CA PRO A 349 0.90 -1.56 16.80
C PRO A 349 2.07 -1.57 15.82
N PHE A 350 2.08 -2.54 14.93
CA PHE A 350 2.90 -2.44 13.72
C PHE A 350 2.35 -1.37 12.79
N ASP A 351 3.25 -0.70 12.08
CA ASP A 351 2.96 0.20 10.98
C ASP A 351 4.06 0.10 9.93
N HIS A 352 4.01 0.91 8.88
CA HIS A 352 5.02 0.84 7.82
C HIS A 352 6.44 1.12 8.32
N THR A 353 6.60 1.91 9.40
CA THR A 353 7.90 2.18 10.00
C THR A 353 8.47 0.98 10.77
N SER A 354 7.65 -0.04 11.05
CA SER A 354 8.13 -1.32 11.59
C SER A 354 9.08 -2.03 10.63
N ILE A 355 8.96 -1.79 9.32
CA ILE A 355 9.91 -2.27 8.30
C ILE A 355 11.27 -1.61 8.51
N ILE A 356 11.31 -0.27 8.68
CA ILE A 356 12.54 0.47 8.97
C ILE A 356 13.15 -0.02 10.28
N ALA A 357 12.35 -0.19 11.35
CA ALA A 357 12.80 -0.67 12.63
C ALA A 357 13.43 -2.07 12.53
N THR A 358 12.84 -2.96 11.70
CA THR A 358 13.37 -4.31 11.44
C THR A 358 14.71 -4.25 10.69
N LEU A 359 14.80 -3.46 9.63
CA LEU A 359 16.05 -3.27 8.87
C LEU A 359 17.13 -2.66 9.73
N ARG A 360 16.79 -1.68 10.57
CA ARG A 360 17.70 -1.06 11.52
C ARG A 360 18.26 -2.06 12.54
N GLN A 361 17.39 -2.92 13.07
CA GLN A 361 17.80 -3.94 14.03
C GLN A 361 18.71 -5.00 13.40
N LEU A 362 18.48 -5.34 12.12
CA LEU A 362 19.33 -6.30 11.40
C LEU A 362 20.69 -5.73 11.00
N PHE A 363 20.70 -4.49 10.52
CA PHE A 363 21.87 -3.91 9.84
C PHE A 363 22.57 -2.78 10.61
N GLY A 364 22.07 -2.41 11.79
CA GLY A 364 22.81 -1.59 12.77
C GLY A 364 22.86 -0.10 12.45
N PHE A 365 21.93 0.47 11.69
CA PHE A 365 21.89 1.91 11.44
C PHE A 365 20.96 2.67 12.42
N THR A 366 21.15 4.00 12.49
CA THR A 366 20.37 4.86 13.38
C THR A 366 18.96 5.15 12.83
N PRO A 367 17.97 5.44 13.71
CA PRO A 367 16.63 5.83 13.25
C PRO A 367 16.67 7.04 12.32
N LEU A 368 15.71 7.08 11.41
CA LEU A 368 15.46 8.23 10.54
C LEU A 368 14.64 9.30 11.27
N THR A 369 13.68 8.88 12.09
CA THR A 369 12.75 9.76 12.81
C THR A 369 12.37 9.18 14.17
N ALA A 370 11.63 9.97 14.97
CA ALA A 370 11.07 9.47 16.22
C ALA A 370 10.01 8.38 16.00
N ARG A 371 9.33 8.34 14.85
CA ARG A 371 8.32 7.33 14.52
C ARG A 371 8.96 5.94 14.39
N ASP A 372 9.95 5.78 13.54
CA ASP A 372 10.63 4.49 13.35
C ASP A 372 11.50 4.11 14.55
N ALA A 373 11.94 5.08 15.37
CA ALA A 373 12.61 4.82 16.64
C ALA A 373 11.68 4.16 17.67
N ALA A 374 10.40 4.53 17.66
CA ALA A 374 9.35 4.02 18.56
C ALA A 374 8.62 2.78 18.02
N ALA A 375 8.79 2.47 16.74
CA ALA A 375 8.09 1.35 16.09
C ALA A 375 8.63 0.00 16.59
N PRO A 376 7.74 -0.99 16.81
CA PRO A 376 8.15 -2.37 17.04
C PRO A 376 8.76 -2.97 15.76
N ASP A 377 9.82 -3.76 15.90
CA ASP A 377 10.37 -4.55 14.80
C ASP A 377 9.67 -5.91 14.64
N LEU A 378 9.86 -6.55 13.49
CA LEU A 378 9.28 -7.85 13.18
C LEU A 378 10.12 -9.04 13.67
N LEU A 379 11.35 -8.83 14.17
CA LEU A 379 12.21 -9.93 14.58
C LEU A 379 11.69 -10.61 15.84
N GLY A 380 10.99 -9.86 16.70
CA GLY A 380 10.42 -10.37 17.93
C GLY A 380 9.30 -11.41 17.74
N VAL A 381 8.73 -11.51 16.51
CA VAL A 381 7.68 -12.49 16.20
C VAL A 381 8.19 -13.70 15.43
N LEU A 382 9.48 -13.76 15.13
CA LEU A 382 10.12 -14.87 14.43
C LEU A 382 10.72 -15.87 15.44
N ASP A 383 10.52 -17.14 15.16
CA ASP A 383 11.17 -18.22 15.92
C ASP A 383 12.67 -18.31 15.59
N ALA A 384 13.49 -18.60 16.57
CA ALA A 384 14.94 -18.78 16.39
C ALA A 384 15.28 -19.94 15.43
N GLN A 385 14.42 -20.94 15.38
CA GLN A 385 14.55 -22.12 14.51
C GLN A 385 13.55 -22.02 13.34
N ILE A 386 13.87 -22.70 12.24
CA ILE A 386 12.92 -22.91 11.16
C ILE A 386 11.80 -23.83 11.67
N THR A 387 10.58 -23.35 11.61
CA THR A 387 9.39 -24.05 12.10
C THR A 387 8.42 -24.43 10.99
N ASN A 388 8.63 -23.91 9.78
CA ASN A 388 7.66 -23.97 8.71
C ASN A 388 8.34 -23.82 7.34
N ASP A 389 8.09 -24.75 6.42
CA ASP A 389 8.53 -24.58 5.02
C ASP A 389 7.45 -23.88 4.16
N GLY A 390 6.22 -23.85 4.62
CA GLY A 390 5.07 -23.34 3.87
C GLY A 390 4.72 -24.14 2.63
N PRO A 391 3.73 -23.69 1.85
CA PRO A 391 3.40 -24.28 0.55
C PRO A 391 4.59 -24.18 -0.42
N VAL A 392 4.81 -25.20 -1.24
CA VAL A 392 5.87 -25.16 -2.28
C VAL A 392 5.57 -24.08 -3.30
N SER A 393 4.28 -23.89 -3.61
CA SER A 393 3.77 -22.81 -4.46
C SER A 393 2.33 -22.49 -4.10
N VAL A 394 1.86 -21.34 -4.47
CA VAL A 394 0.45 -20.94 -4.43
C VAL A 394 -0.02 -20.58 -5.84
N LEU A 395 -1.29 -20.81 -6.13
CA LEU A 395 -1.88 -20.54 -7.44
C LEU A 395 -2.94 -19.44 -7.29
N ALA A 396 -2.77 -18.38 -8.05
CA ALA A 396 -3.78 -17.33 -8.15
C ALA A 396 -4.93 -17.78 -9.07
N PRO A 397 -6.17 -17.39 -8.75
CA PRO A 397 -7.32 -17.66 -9.62
C PRO A 397 -7.39 -16.70 -10.82
N ALA A 398 -6.40 -15.85 -11.02
CA ALA A 398 -6.42 -14.82 -12.04
C ALA A 398 -6.53 -15.43 -13.45
N ILE A 399 -7.44 -14.87 -14.23
CA ILE A 399 -7.61 -15.18 -15.64
C ILE A 399 -7.01 -14.00 -16.42
N PRO A 400 -6.14 -14.23 -17.42
CA PRO A 400 -5.60 -13.15 -18.25
C PRO A 400 -6.74 -12.28 -18.78
N PRO A 401 -6.63 -10.94 -18.71
CA PRO A 401 -7.70 -10.06 -19.11
C PRO A 401 -7.97 -10.17 -20.61
N ALA A 402 -9.25 -10.22 -20.99
CA ALA A 402 -9.62 -10.15 -22.39
C ALA A 402 -9.19 -8.79 -22.98
N PRO A 403 -8.75 -8.73 -24.25
CA PRO A 403 -8.31 -7.47 -24.88
C PRO A 403 -9.34 -6.35 -24.80
N GLU A 404 -10.63 -6.69 -24.86
CA GLU A 404 -11.73 -5.73 -24.74
C GLU A 404 -11.84 -5.13 -23.32
N LEU A 405 -11.47 -5.91 -22.29
CA LEU A 405 -11.40 -5.41 -20.92
C LEU A 405 -10.26 -4.43 -20.77
N VAL A 406 -9.09 -4.77 -21.31
CA VAL A 406 -7.90 -3.89 -21.30
C VAL A 406 -8.20 -2.58 -22.03
N ALA A 407 -8.81 -2.66 -23.23
CA ALA A 407 -9.18 -1.48 -23.99
C ALA A 407 -10.17 -0.58 -23.23
N ARG A 408 -11.16 -1.17 -22.56
CA ARG A 408 -12.11 -0.41 -21.71
C ARG A 408 -11.45 0.21 -20.50
N ALA A 409 -10.53 -0.50 -19.84
CA ALA A 409 -9.77 0.04 -18.72
C ALA A 409 -8.88 1.21 -19.15
N ALA A 410 -8.19 1.09 -20.28
CA ALA A 410 -7.37 2.15 -20.84
C ALA A 410 -8.17 3.40 -21.25
N ALA A 411 -9.42 3.23 -21.62
CA ALA A 411 -10.31 4.34 -22.04
C ALA A 411 -10.93 5.11 -20.85
N LYS A 412 -10.82 4.61 -19.61
CA LYS A 412 -11.31 5.33 -18.42
C LYS A 412 -10.48 6.59 -18.15
N PRO A 413 -11.05 7.65 -17.55
CA PRO A 413 -10.26 8.77 -17.06
C PRO A 413 -9.33 8.30 -15.92
N PRO A 414 -8.11 8.89 -15.81
CA PRO A 414 -7.21 8.57 -14.70
C PRO A 414 -7.83 8.94 -13.35
N ASN A 415 -7.63 8.07 -12.33
CA ASN A 415 -8.00 8.35 -10.96
C ASN A 415 -7.06 9.38 -10.29
N SER A 416 -7.28 9.69 -9.02
CA SER A 416 -6.51 10.71 -8.30
C SER A 416 -5.02 10.34 -8.17
N LEU A 417 -4.71 9.09 -7.81
CA LEU A 417 -3.35 8.57 -7.72
C LEU A 417 -2.64 8.60 -9.09
N GLN A 418 -3.30 8.12 -10.15
CA GLN A 418 -2.75 8.10 -11.51
C GLN A 418 -2.44 9.51 -12.04
N LYS A 419 -3.28 10.51 -11.72
CA LYS A 419 -3.00 11.92 -12.05
C LYS A 419 -1.76 12.45 -11.31
N SER A 420 -1.64 12.13 -10.01
CA SER A 420 -0.47 12.52 -9.21
C SER A 420 0.81 11.87 -9.72
N LEU A 421 0.77 10.58 -10.07
CA LEU A 421 1.90 9.85 -10.65
C LEU A 421 2.30 10.43 -12.03
N SER A 422 1.31 10.74 -12.89
CA SER A 422 1.58 11.39 -14.18
C SER A 422 2.28 12.74 -14.00
N THR A 423 1.82 13.53 -13.02
CA THR A 423 2.44 14.83 -12.71
C THR A 423 3.85 14.68 -12.16
N ALA A 424 4.12 13.66 -11.35
CA ALA A 424 5.46 13.38 -10.87
C ALA A 424 6.38 12.91 -12.01
N ALA A 425 5.89 12.04 -12.91
CA ALA A 425 6.67 11.47 -14.01
C ALA A 425 7.28 12.54 -14.92
N VAL A 426 6.50 13.55 -15.31
CA VAL A 426 6.99 14.65 -16.18
C VAL A 426 8.05 15.51 -15.52
N GLN A 427 8.20 15.42 -14.21
CA GLN A 427 9.17 16.19 -13.42
C GLN A 427 10.44 15.39 -13.09
N LEU A 428 10.51 14.09 -13.44
CA LEU A 428 11.70 13.27 -13.21
C LEU A 428 12.89 13.77 -14.07
N PRO A 429 14.14 13.69 -13.58
CA PRO A 429 15.30 14.01 -14.39
C PRO A 429 15.53 12.94 -15.47
N THR A 430 16.10 13.33 -16.59
CA THR A 430 16.61 12.33 -17.54
C THR A 430 17.91 11.72 -17.02
N ALA A 431 18.21 10.49 -17.42
CA ALA A 431 19.47 9.81 -17.08
C ALA A 431 20.68 10.69 -17.43
N GLY A 432 21.63 10.79 -16.51
CA GLY A 432 22.82 11.62 -16.67
C GLY A 432 22.61 13.12 -16.45
N ALA A 433 21.41 13.58 -16.14
CA ALA A 433 21.17 14.96 -15.77
C ALA A 433 21.89 15.36 -14.47
N ASN A 434 22.27 16.63 -14.35
CA ASN A 434 22.74 17.17 -13.07
C ASN A 434 21.56 17.31 -12.12
N ILE A 435 21.47 16.40 -11.14
CA ILE A 435 20.34 16.30 -10.21
C ILE A 435 20.15 17.58 -9.41
N GLY A 436 21.25 18.21 -8.91
CA GLY A 436 21.17 19.44 -8.14
C GLY A 436 20.59 20.60 -8.96
N ALA A 437 21.06 20.77 -10.19
CA ALA A 437 20.54 21.78 -11.11
C ALA A 437 19.07 21.49 -11.49
N HIS A 438 18.70 20.20 -11.64
CA HIS A 438 17.33 19.82 -11.95
C HIS A 438 16.38 20.15 -10.79
N ILE A 439 16.73 19.82 -9.53
CA ILE A 439 15.96 20.17 -8.34
C ILE A 439 15.80 21.69 -8.22
N GLN A 440 16.88 22.45 -8.44
CA GLN A 440 16.81 23.92 -8.41
C GLN A 440 15.86 24.48 -9.49
N ARG A 441 15.87 23.90 -10.69
CA ARG A 441 14.94 24.25 -11.77
C ARG A 441 13.48 24.01 -11.35
N LEU A 442 13.17 22.83 -10.80
CA LEU A 442 11.82 22.51 -10.33
C LEU A 442 11.30 23.49 -9.28
N SER A 443 12.17 23.96 -8.39
CA SER A 443 11.81 24.95 -7.36
C SER A 443 11.50 26.34 -7.93
N SER A 444 11.80 26.62 -9.20
CA SER A 444 11.66 27.94 -9.84
C SER A 444 10.62 27.98 -10.98
N VAL A 445 10.04 26.86 -11.35
CA VAL A 445 9.07 26.74 -12.45
C VAL A 445 7.74 26.26 -11.89
N PRO A 446 6.59 26.83 -12.33
CA PRO A 446 5.27 26.28 -11.95
C PRO A 446 5.15 24.81 -12.35
N ASP A 447 4.43 24.04 -11.52
CA ASP A 447 4.15 22.63 -11.80
C ASP A 447 3.44 22.47 -13.15
N VAL A 448 4.00 21.58 -13.96
CA VAL A 448 3.33 21.14 -15.19
C VAL A 448 2.42 19.99 -14.80
N VAL A 449 1.12 20.23 -14.80
CA VAL A 449 0.11 19.17 -14.60
C VAL A 449 -0.30 18.67 -15.98
N PRO A 450 0.11 17.46 -16.38
CA PRO A 450 -0.32 16.89 -17.65
C PRO A 450 -1.81 16.61 -17.61
N SER A 451 -2.48 16.85 -18.74
CA SER A 451 -3.91 16.54 -18.89
C SER A 451 -4.05 15.36 -19.84
N HIS A 452 -4.36 14.19 -19.30
CA HIS A 452 -4.64 13.01 -20.08
C HIS A 452 -6.15 12.75 -20.11
N ALA A 453 -6.70 12.46 -21.30
CA ALA A 453 -8.12 12.16 -21.46
C ALA A 453 -8.48 10.78 -20.87
N ASN A 454 -7.52 9.85 -20.88
CA ASN A 454 -7.71 8.47 -20.46
C ASN A 454 -6.44 7.87 -19.88
N VAL A 455 -6.59 6.70 -19.23
CA VAL A 455 -5.50 5.96 -18.57
C VAL A 455 -4.44 5.49 -19.58
N GLY A 456 -4.84 5.10 -20.80
CA GLY A 456 -3.91 4.64 -21.83
C GLY A 456 -2.94 5.74 -22.29
N ASP A 457 -3.44 6.97 -22.48
CA ASP A 457 -2.60 8.13 -22.82
C ASP A 457 -1.63 8.46 -21.69
N ALA A 458 -2.13 8.42 -20.42
CA ALA A 458 -1.30 8.62 -19.25
C ALA A 458 -0.19 7.56 -19.12
N ALA A 459 -0.53 6.29 -19.33
CA ALA A 459 0.43 5.18 -19.29
C ALA A 459 1.54 5.33 -20.35
N ALA A 460 1.19 5.71 -21.57
CA ALA A 460 2.15 5.91 -22.66
C ALA A 460 3.13 7.07 -22.36
N ASP A 461 2.62 8.18 -21.81
CA ASP A 461 3.42 9.34 -21.41
C ASP A 461 4.37 8.98 -20.26
N ILE A 462 3.86 8.32 -19.21
CA ILE A 462 4.67 7.82 -18.09
C ILE A 462 5.77 6.89 -18.58
N ALA A 463 5.45 5.93 -19.45
CA ALA A 463 6.45 5.01 -19.99
C ALA A 463 7.57 5.74 -20.74
N ALA A 464 7.27 6.82 -21.45
CA ALA A 464 8.28 7.65 -22.09
C ALA A 464 9.20 8.36 -21.09
N HIS A 465 8.60 8.99 -20.05
CA HIS A 465 9.35 9.66 -18.99
C HIS A 465 10.21 8.68 -18.17
N MET A 466 9.67 7.50 -17.86
CA MET A 466 10.41 6.46 -17.14
C MET A 466 11.58 5.90 -17.97
N ARG A 467 11.42 5.68 -19.27
CA ARG A 467 12.56 5.31 -20.14
C ARG A 467 13.66 6.37 -20.10
N ALA A 468 13.31 7.65 -20.20
CA ALA A 468 14.27 8.75 -20.14
C ALA A 468 14.96 8.81 -18.75
N PHE A 469 14.22 8.63 -17.68
CA PHE A 469 14.73 8.61 -16.30
C PHE A 469 15.69 7.44 -16.04
N LEU A 470 15.37 6.26 -16.57
CA LEU A 470 16.15 5.04 -16.41
C LEU A 470 17.26 4.87 -17.48
N GLY A 471 17.41 5.82 -18.43
CA GLY A 471 18.37 5.73 -19.50
C GLY A 471 18.15 4.52 -20.43
N ARG A 472 16.90 4.08 -20.57
CA ARG A 472 16.50 2.96 -21.43
C ARG A 472 16.02 3.48 -22.80
N PRO A 473 16.25 2.71 -23.90
CA PRO A 473 15.81 3.10 -25.23
C PRO A 473 14.27 3.12 -25.39
#